data_80718c187b130a8c474677806964d8a0
#
_entry.id   80718c187b130a8c474677806964d8a0
#
_cell.length_a   1.000
_cell.length_b   1.000
_cell.length_c   1.000
_cell.angle_alpha   90.00
_cell.angle_beta   90.00
_cell.angle_gamma   90.00
#
_symmetry.space_group_name_H-M   'P 1'
#
loop_
_entity.id
_entity.type
_entity.pdbx_description
1 polymer ?
#
loop_
_entity_poly.entity_id
_entity_poly.type
_entity_poly.pdbx_seq_one_letter_code
_entity_poly.pdbx_strand_id
1 'polypeptide(L)'
;HYGRIVAHGMMGLAYISEMMAIAFGRQWLATGSLKVRFRAPVYPEDRLITFGSVKKVMDDGHFLHFECNVGCRKEDSDEVINGEASVKVSRTGMEG
;
A
#
# COMPACT_ATOMS: atom_id res chain seq x y z
N HIS A 1 -1.42 -21.54 -11.24
CA HIS A 1 -0.44 -20.60 -10.81
C HIS A 1 0.60 -21.23 -9.93
N TYR A 2 1.80 -20.80 -10.12
CA TYR A 2 2.94 -21.19 -9.34
C TYR A 2 2.85 -20.65 -7.91
N GLY A 3 3.39 -21.41 -6.95
CA GLY A 3 3.55 -20.98 -5.57
C GLY A 3 2.34 -20.25 -5.01
N ARG A 4 1.19 -20.79 -5.22
CA ARG A 4 -0.06 -20.05 -5.07
C ARG A 4 -0.23 -19.30 -3.77
N ILE A 5 -0.02 -19.96 -2.64
CA ILE A 5 -0.25 -19.28 -1.37
C ILE A 5 0.77 -18.15 -1.15
N VAL A 6 2.04 -18.48 -1.40
CA VAL A 6 3.11 -17.49 -1.27
C VAL A 6 2.93 -16.38 -2.32
N ALA A 7 2.63 -16.79 -3.56
CA ALA A 7 2.43 -15.82 -4.63
C ALA A 7 1.25 -14.90 -4.33
N HIS A 8 0.18 -15.41 -3.74
CA HIS A 8 -0.95 -14.55 -3.39
C HIS A 8 -0.58 -13.53 -2.33
N GLY A 9 0.23 -13.93 -1.35
CA GLY A 9 0.73 -12.97 -0.38
C GLY A 9 1.56 -11.88 -1.04
N MET A 10 2.45 -12.27 -1.96
CA MET A 10 3.26 -11.32 -2.70
C MET A 10 2.41 -10.47 -3.64
N MET A 11 1.37 -11.04 -4.23
CA MET A 11 0.45 -10.28 -5.05
C MET A 11 -0.28 -9.23 -4.24
N GLY A 12 -0.63 -9.55 -2.99
CA GLY A 12 -1.23 -8.57 -2.10
C GLY A 12 -0.32 -7.38 -1.89
N LEU A 13 0.98 -7.63 -1.67
CA LEU A 13 1.95 -6.55 -1.54
C LEU A 13 2.06 -5.75 -2.85
N ALA A 14 2.05 -6.44 -3.98
CA ALA A 14 2.12 -5.78 -5.28
C ALA A 14 0.89 -4.91 -5.51
N TYR A 15 -0.28 -5.37 -5.10
CA TYR A 15 -1.52 -4.59 -5.22
C TYR A 15 -1.46 -3.32 -4.38
N ILE A 16 -0.96 -3.44 -3.14
CA ILE A 16 -0.80 -2.27 -2.28
C ILE A 16 0.17 -1.28 -2.91
N SER A 17 1.30 -1.77 -3.40
CA SER A 17 2.29 -0.91 -4.03
C SER A 17 1.74 -0.24 -5.29
N GLU A 18 0.97 -0.98 -6.08
CA GLU A 18 0.33 -0.43 -7.26
C GLU A 18 -0.68 0.66 -6.89
N MET A 19 -1.47 0.42 -5.85
CA MET A 19 -2.41 1.42 -5.35
C MET A 19 -1.67 2.71 -4.97
N MET A 20 -0.55 2.57 -4.26
CA MET A 20 0.24 3.72 -3.84
C MET A 20 0.89 4.42 -5.03
N ALA A 21 1.31 3.66 -6.03
CA ALA A 21 1.89 4.24 -7.25
C ALA A 21 0.84 5.03 -8.04
N ILE A 22 -0.39 4.54 -8.07
CA ILE A 22 -1.49 5.26 -8.72
C ILE A 22 -1.76 6.56 -7.96
N ALA A 23 -1.75 6.50 -6.65
CA ALA A 23 -2.05 7.65 -5.81
C ALA A 23 -0.95 8.71 -5.82
N PHE A 24 0.31 8.28 -5.79
CA PHE A 24 1.44 9.17 -5.57
C PHE A 24 2.46 9.19 -6.71
N GLY A 25 2.29 8.34 -7.71
CA GLY A 25 3.13 8.33 -8.88
C GLY A 25 4.60 8.04 -8.57
N ARG A 26 5.47 8.78 -9.22
CA ARG A 26 6.91 8.59 -9.07
C ARG A 26 7.40 8.80 -7.65
N GLN A 27 6.72 9.62 -6.89
CA GLN A 27 7.14 9.89 -5.51
C GLN A 27 7.07 8.61 -4.67
N TRP A 28 6.09 7.76 -4.94
CA TRP A 28 6.02 6.48 -4.26
C TRP A 28 7.24 5.61 -4.58
N LEU A 29 7.63 5.56 -5.85
CA LEU A 29 8.79 4.77 -6.26
C LEU A 29 10.09 5.32 -5.70
N ALA A 30 10.17 6.63 -5.57
CA ALA A 30 11.40 7.30 -5.11
C ALA A 30 11.53 7.31 -3.59
N THR A 31 10.44 7.52 -2.87
CA THR A 31 10.49 7.77 -1.43
C THR A 31 9.55 6.89 -0.62
N GLY A 32 8.82 6.00 -1.27
CA GLY A 32 7.84 5.17 -0.60
C GLY A 32 8.47 4.16 0.35
N SER A 33 7.79 3.92 1.45
CA SER A 33 8.16 2.93 2.43
C SER A 33 6.91 2.18 2.84
N LEU A 34 7.03 0.87 2.99
CA LEU A 34 5.90 0.02 3.28
C LEU A 34 6.27 -0.97 4.37
N LYS A 35 5.48 -1.00 5.44
CA LYS A 35 5.59 -1.98 6.49
C LYS A 35 4.27 -2.69 6.61
N VAL A 36 4.29 -3.99 6.44
CA VAL A 36 3.06 -4.78 6.50
C VAL A 36 3.21 -5.96 7.43
N ARG A 37 2.06 -6.45 7.86
CA ARG A 37 1.96 -7.68 8.63
C ARG A 37 0.98 -8.59 7.92
N PHE A 38 1.36 -9.84 7.78
CA PHE A 38 0.48 -10.88 7.26
C PHE A 38 -0.33 -11.40 8.43
N ARG A 39 -1.64 -11.21 8.36
CA ARG A 39 -2.54 -11.54 9.46
C ARG A 39 -3.21 -12.88 9.31
N ALA A 40 -3.37 -13.33 8.10
CA ALA A 40 -4.06 -14.58 7.81
C ALA A 40 -3.55 -15.14 6.49
N PRO A 41 -3.65 -16.46 6.29
CA PRO A 41 -3.24 -17.06 5.02
C PRO A 41 -4.18 -16.64 3.90
N VAL A 42 -3.62 -16.55 2.70
CA VAL A 42 -4.35 -16.23 1.49
C VAL A 42 -4.31 -17.47 0.58
N TYR A 43 -5.47 -17.89 0.12
CA TYR A 43 -5.61 -19.08 -0.71
C TYR A 43 -5.96 -18.70 -2.14
N PRO A 44 -5.73 -19.62 -3.08
CA PRO A 44 -5.92 -19.31 -4.51
C PRO A 44 -7.32 -18.82 -4.88
N GLU A 45 -8.34 -19.28 -4.18
CA GLU A 45 -9.71 -18.87 -4.45
C GLU A 45 -10.13 -17.59 -3.76
N ASP A 46 -9.29 -17.07 -2.89
CA ASP A 46 -9.62 -15.84 -2.15
C ASP A 46 -9.58 -14.64 -3.07
N ARG A 47 -10.56 -13.78 -2.93
CA ARG A 47 -10.59 -12.49 -3.61
C ARG A 47 -10.15 -11.43 -2.64
N LEU A 48 -9.14 -10.68 -3.03
CA LEU A 48 -8.57 -9.65 -2.18
C LEU A 48 -9.00 -8.27 -2.65
N ILE A 49 -9.33 -7.45 -1.68
CA ILE A 49 -9.64 -6.05 -1.90
C ILE A 49 -8.55 -5.25 -1.22
N THR A 50 -7.88 -4.41 -1.99
CA THR A 50 -6.84 -3.53 -1.48
C THR A 50 -7.49 -2.27 -0.95
N PHE A 51 -7.03 -1.80 0.19
CA PHE A 51 -7.55 -0.56 0.77
C PHE A 51 -6.42 0.32 1.24
N GLY A 52 -6.71 1.61 1.32
CA GLY A 52 -5.77 2.56 1.87
C GLY A 52 -6.48 3.85 2.23
N SER A 53 -5.96 4.50 3.25
CA SER A 53 -6.45 5.82 3.66
C SER A 53 -5.31 6.63 4.20
N VAL A 54 -5.35 7.94 3.99
CA VAL A 54 -4.35 8.83 4.54
C VAL A 54 -4.63 9.00 6.03
N LYS A 55 -3.63 8.67 6.84
CA LYS A 55 -3.71 8.77 8.27
C LYS A 55 -3.22 10.13 8.75
N LYS A 56 -2.17 10.63 8.12
CA LYS A 56 -1.52 11.85 8.58
C LYS A 56 -0.77 12.50 7.42
N VAL A 57 -0.78 13.82 7.41
CA VAL A 57 0.01 14.60 6.45
C VAL A 57 0.81 15.61 7.26
N MET A 58 2.10 15.68 7.00
CA MET A 58 2.98 16.66 7.62
C MET A 58 3.69 17.46 6.55
N ASP A 59 3.70 18.76 6.72
CA ASP A 59 4.36 19.69 5.79
C ASP A 59 5.59 20.26 6.48
N ASP A 60 6.78 20.01 5.92
CA ASP A 60 8.02 20.53 6.50
C ASP A 60 8.55 21.75 5.73
N GLY A 61 7.73 22.28 4.81
CA GLY A 61 8.13 23.44 4.00
C GLY A 61 8.69 23.06 2.64
N HIS A 62 9.30 21.90 2.52
CA HIS A 62 9.87 21.40 1.27
C HIS A 62 9.13 20.20 0.75
N PHE A 63 8.64 19.36 1.64
CA PHE A 63 7.97 18.12 1.30
C PHE A 63 6.70 17.95 2.10
N LEU A 64 5.77 17.25 1.50
CA LEU A 64 4.61 16.74 2.22
C LEU A 64 4.88 15.28 2.54
N HIS A 65 4.78 14.93 3.80
CA HIS A 65 4.99 13.56 4.28
C HIS A 65 3.62 12.94 4.52
N PHE A 66 3.29 11.93 3.75
CA PHE A 66 2.01 11.23 3.88
C PHE A 66 2.24 9.93 4.62
N GLU A 67 1.43 9.69 5.62
CA GLU A 67 1.37 8.40 6.29
C GLU A 67 0.00 7.81 6.03
N CYS A 68 -0.03 6.59 5.57
CA CYS A 68 -1.26 5.93 5.15
C CYS A 68 -1.41 4.60 5.87
N ASN A 69 -2.65 4.25 6.17
CA ASN A 69 -2.99 2.88 6.56
C ASN A 69 -3.35 2.14 5.29
N VAL A 70 -2.76 0.98 5.09
CA VAL A 70 -2.96 0.20 3.89
C VAL A 70 -3.14 -1.27 4.23
N GLY A 71 -3.70 -2.01 3.31
CA GLY A 71 -3.82 -3.44 3.47
C GLY A 71 -4.62 -4.10 2.40
N CYS A 72 -4.85 -5.38 2.61
CA CYS A 72 -5.74 -6.19 1.79
C CYS A 72 -6.65 -6.98 2.71
N ARG A 73 -7.88 -7.14 2.30
CA ARG A 73 -8.84 -7.98 3.01
C ARG A 73 -9.50 -8.92 2.03
N LYS A 74 -10.03 -10.01 2.56
CA LYS A 74 -10.85 -10.90 1.74
C LYS A 74 -12.19 -10.23 1.49
N GLU A 75 -12.75 -10.51 0.33
CA GLU A 75 -14.00 -9.87 -0.09
C GLU A 75 -15.09 -9.94 0.96
N ASP A 76 -15.16 -11.04 1.68
CA ASP A 76 -16.26 -11.29 2.60
C ASP A 76 -15.92 -11.04 4.06
N SER A 77 -14.69 -10.74 4.45
CA SER A 77 -14.47 -10.52 5.87
C SER A 77 -13.10 -9.98 6.27
N ASP A 78 -12.08 -10.83 6.32
CA ASP A 78 -10.92 -10.56 7.16
C ASP A 78 -9.80 -9.85 6.44
N GLU A 79 -9.13 -8.97 7.18
CA GLU A 79 -7.88 -8.42 6.71
C GLU A 79 -6.83 -9.52 6.74
N VAL A 80 -6.16 -9.73 5.62
CA VAL A 80 -5.08 -10.70 5.52
C VAL A 80 -3.73 -10.04 5.56
N ILE A 81 -3.67 -8.78 5.16
CA ILE A 81 -2.47 -7.96 5.22
C ILE A 81 -2.89 -6.61 5.74
N ASN A 82 -2.16 -6.06 6.70
CA ASN A 82 -2.35 -4.68 7.08
C ASN A 82 -1.01 -4.05 7.41
N GLY A 83 -0.96 -2.74 7.36
CA GLY A 83 0.27 -2.05 7.63
C GLY A 83 0.17 -0.57 7.37
N GLU A 84 1.33 0.02 7.26
CA GLU A 84 1.47 1.44 7.05
C GLU A 84 2.39 1.69 5.86
N ALA A 85 2.03 2.71 5.09
CA ALA A 85 2.86 3.18 4.00
C ALA A 85 3.18 4.64 4.25
N SER A 86 4.38 5.05 3.86
CA SER A 86 4.73 6.46 3.93
C SER A 86 5.34 6.87 2.60
N VAL A 87 5.12 8.12 2.24
CA VAL A 87 5.66 8.67 1.01
C VAL A 87 5.91 10.16 1.21
N LYS A 88 6.95 10.64 0.58
CA LYS A 88 7.35 12.03 0.63
C LYS A 88 7.13 12.63 -0.75
N VAL A 89 6.37 13.69 -0.82
CA VAL A 89 6.04 14.34 -2.08
C VAL A 89 6.58 15.77 -2.05
N SER A 90 7.38 16.10 -3.05
CA SER A 90 7.88 17.45 -3.20
C SER A 90 6.73 18.39 -3.44
N ARG A 91 6.70 19.53 -2.76
CA ARG A 91 5.67 20.54 -2.97
C ARG A 91 5.71 21.04 -4.42
N THR A 92 6.90 21.16 -4.98
CA THR A 92 7.05 21.54 -6.37
C THR A 92 6.45 20.48 -7.30
N GLY A 93 6.64 19.22 -6.96
CA GLY A 93 6.08 18.12 -7.74
C GLY A 93 4.56 18.12 -7.76
N MET A 94 3.94 18.62 -6.71
CA MET A 94 2.47 18.67 -6.64
C MET A 94 1.88 19.74 -7.54
N GLU A 95 2.66 20.74 -7.87
CA GLU A 95 2.21 21.83 -8.73
C GLU A 95 2.36 21.50 -10.21
N GLY A 96 3.18 20.52 -10.50
CA GLY A 96 3.46 20.12 -11.87
C GLY A 96 2.55 19.00 -12.40
#